data_39ae9e37e7ea51fd2921284a9fcc65be
#
_entry.id   39ae9e37e7ea51fd2921284a9fcc65be
#
_cell.length_a   1.000
_cell.length_b   1.000
_cell.length_c   1.000
_cell.angle_alpha   90.00
_cell.angle_beta   90.00
_cell.angle_gamma   90.00
#
_symmetry.space_group_name_H-M   'P 1'
#
loop_
_entity.id
_entity.type
_entity.pdbx_description
1 polymer ?
#
loop_
_entity_poly.entity_id
_entity_poly.type
_entity_poly.pdbx_seq_one_letter_code
_entity_poly.pdbx_strand_id
1 'polypeptide(L)'
;MARIHRRTIQKKDLHDPDNHNGVITHLEPDILECKAKWALGSITTNKASGGDGIPVELFQILKDDAMKVQYSICQQTWKTQQWPQDWKRSVFIPIPKKGNAKECSNYHTIALISHASKVNLKILQARLQQYQNCELPDIQAGFRKGRGTKDQIANMHWITRKAREF
;
A
#
# COMPACT_ATOMS: atom_id res chain seq x y z
N MET A 1 -32.34 -8.92 -21.18
CA MET A 1 -31.60 -7.70 -21.57
C MET A 1 -31.44 -6.79 -20.37
N ALA A 2 -30.29 -6.84 -19.69
CA ALA A 2 -30.00 -6.00 -18.54
C ALA A 2 -29.35 -4.71 -19.02
N ARG A 3 -30.00 -3.58 -18.82
CA ARG A 3 -29.48 -2.25 -19.10
C ARG A 3 -28.30 -1.95 -18.18
N ILE A 4 -27.09 -1.96 -18.72
CA ILE A 4 -25.90 -1.44 -18.06
C ILE A 4 -26.05 0.09 -18.01
N HIS A 5 -26.37 0.61 -16.82
CA HIS A 5 -26.28 2.04 -16.55
C HIS A 5 -24.80 2.44 -16.55
N ARG A 6 -24.30 2.95 -17.67
CA ARG A 6 -23.06 3.71 -17.72
C ARG A 6 -23.29 5.01 -16.95
N ARG A 7 -22.84 5.09 -15.72
CA ARG A 7 -22.63 6.40 -15.07
C ARG A 7 -21.55 7.13 -15.85
N THR A 8 -21.96 8.11 -16.63
CA THR A 8 -21.04 9.06 -17.27
C THR A 8 -20.44 9.88 -16.13
N ILE A 9 -19.17 9.63 -15.82
CA ILE A 9 -18.39 10.48 -14.92
C ILE A 9 -18.28 11.82 -15.66
N GLN A 10 -18.91 12.85 -15.11
CA GLN A 10 -18.78 14.19 -15.66
C GLN A 10 -17.32 14.62 -15.45
N LYS A 11 -16.70 15.12 -16.50
CA LYS A 11 -15.31 15.60 -16.60
C LYS A 11 -14.95 16.71 -15.59
N LYS A 12 -15.88 17.13 -14.74
CA LYS A 12 -15.69 18.16 -13.70
C LYS A 12 -14.94 17.69 -12.45
N ASP A 13 -14.81 16.37 -12.25
CA ASP A 13 -14.20 15.82 -11.04
C ASP A 13 -12.75 15.33 -11.24
N LEU A 14 -12.21 15.49 -12.44
CA LEU A 14 -10.79 15.25 -12.69
C LEU A 14 -10.01 16.50 -12.30
N HIS A 15 -9.46 16.47 -11.12
CA HIS A 15 -8.55 17.48 -10.59
C HIS A 15 -7.32 17.59 -11.51
N ASP A 16 -7.06 18.80 -12.01
CA ASP A 16 -5.85 19.13 -12.77
C ASP A 16 -4.63 18.97 -11.85
N PRO A 17 -3.70 18.05 -12.13
CA PRO A 17 -2.55 17.80 -11.26
C PRO A 17 -1.58 18.99 -11.15
N ASP A 18 -1.71 19.99 -12.03
CA ASP A 18 -0.83 21.17 -12.04
C ASP A 18 -1.40 22.38 -11.27
N ASN A 19 -2.63 22.29 -10.76
CA ASN A 19 -3.21 23.34 -9.94
C ASN A 19 -2.96 23.11 -8.46
N HIS A 20 -1.77 23.37 -7.99
CA HIS A 20 -1.35 23.23 -6.59
C HIS A 20 -1.98 24.22 -5.60
N ASN A 21 -2.90 25.08 -6.01
CA ASN A 21 -3.51 26.10 -5.15
C ASN A 21 -4.86 25.74 -4.55
N GLY A 22 -5.35 24.53 -4.77
CA GLY A 22 -6.59 24.04 -4.17
C GLY A 22 -6.33 22.83 -3.29
N VAL A 23 -5.62 23.00 -2.16
CA VAL A 23 -5.47 21.91 -1.18
C VAL A 23 -6.86 21.60 -0.63
N ILE A 24 -7.43 20.48 -1.06
CA ILE A 24 -8.68 19.92 -0.48
C ILE A 24 -8.32 19.33 0.90
N THR A 25 -7.92 20.19 1.82
CA THR A 25 -7.56 19.82 3.20
C THR A 25 -8.76 19.44 4.06
N HIS A 26 -9.97 19.70 3.57
CA HIS A 26 -11.20 19.48 4.33
C HIS A 26 -11.85 18.11 4.14
N LEU A 27 -11.40 17.30 3.17
CA LEU A 27 -12.05 16.03 2.86
C LEU A 27 -11.45 14.82 3.58
N GLU A 28 -10.25 14.94 4.12
CA GLU A 28 -9.62 13.83 4.83
C GLU A 28 -9.24 14.22 6.27
N PRO A 29 -9.77 13.48 7.28
CA PRO A 29 -9.47 13.77 8.67
C PRO A 29 -7.99 13.55 8.98
N ASP A 30 -7.49 14.25 9.99
CA ASP A 30 -6.16 14.05 10.55
C ASP A 30 -5.90 12.58 10.90
N ILE A 31 -4.63 12.20 10.91
CA ILE A 31 -4.23 10.87 11.38
C ILE A 31 -4.52 10.79 12.89
N LEU A 32 -5.33 9.83 13.30
CA LEU A 32 -5.64 9.59 14.70
C LEU A 32 -4.54 8.73 15.36
N GLU A 33 -4.27 8.98 16.64
CA GLU A 33 -3.30 8.23 17.43
C GLU A 33 -3.59 6.72 17.43
N CYS A 34 -4.87 6.34 17.55
CA CYS A 34 -5.26 4.93 17.49
C CYS A 34 -4.90 4.24 16.16
N LYS A 35 -4.89 4.98 15.04
CA LYS A 35 -4.46 4.48 13.74
C LYS A 35 -2.95 4.25 13.69
N ALA A 36 -2.17 5.17 14.26
CA ALA A 36 -0.72 5.00 14.38
C ALA A 36 -0.38 3.81 15.27
N LYS A 37 -1.06 3.66 16.41
CA LYS A 37 -0.90 2.53 17.33
C LYS A 37 -1.24 1.20 16.66
N TRP A 38 -2.35 1.15 15.96
CA TRP A 38 -2.75 -0.03 15.18
C TRP A 38 -1.71 -0.39 14.11
N ALA A 39 -1.26 0.60 13.33
CA ALA A 39 -0.28 0.39 12.28
C ALA A 39 1.05 -0.12 12.83
N LEU A 40 1.54 0.48 13.93
CA LEU A 40 2.76 0.05 14.60
C LEU A 40 2.65 -1.39 15.13
N GLY A 41 1.55 -1.72 15.83
CA GLY A 41 1.30 -3.07 16.34
C GLY A 41 1.13 -4.14 15.28
N SER A 42 0.86 -3.73 14.03
CA SER A 42 0.66 -4.65 12.91
C SER A 42 1.95 -4.98 12.14
N ILE A 43 3.08 -4.35 12.47
CA ILE A 43 4.37 -4.67 11.87
C ILE A 43 4.93 -5.93 12.51
N THR A 44 5.27 -6.91 11.67
CA THR A 44 5.83 -8.18 12.14
C THR A 44 7.28 -8.03 12.56
N THR A 45 7.64 -8.69 13.66
CA THR A 45 9.01 -8.81 14.18
C THR A 45 9.90 -9.72 13.32
N ASN A 46 11.19 -9.79 13.68
CA ASN A 46 12.18 -10.61 12.99
C ASN A 46 12.28 -10.30 11.48
N LYS A 47 12.19 -9.03 11.15
CA LYS A 47 12.38 -8.54 9.77
C LYS A 47 13.61 -7.65 9.70
N ALA A 48 14.31 -7.73 8.58
CA ALA A 48 15.47 -6.88 8.33
C ALA A 48 15.08 -5.40 8.40
N SER A 49 15.92 -4.61 9.05
CA SER A 49 15.80 -3.15 9.12
C SER A 49 16.00 -2.51 7.75
N GLY A 50 15.50 -1.29 7.59
CA GLY A 50 15.78 -0.47 6.42
C GLY A 50 17.20 0.14 6.47
N GLY A 51 17.42 1.16 5.65
CA GLY A 51 18.70 1.88 5.58
C GLY A 51 19.06 2.66 6.85
N ASP A 52 18.10 2.86 7.74
CA ASP A 52 18.26 3.49 9.07
C ASP A 52 18.83 2.52 10.14
N GLY A 53 18.90 1.23 9.83
CA GLY A 53 19.39 0.21 10.76
C GLY A 53 18.50 -0.04 11.98
N ILE A 54 17.31 0.60 12.06
CA ILE A 54 16.42 0.50 13.23
C ILE A 54 15.57 -0.77 13.15
N PRO A 55 15.76 -1.76 14.06
CA PRO A 55 14.93 -2.94 14.07
C PRO A 55 13.53 -2.64 14.63
N VAL A 56 12.53 -3.38 14.19
CA VAL A 56 11.15 -3.19 14.65
C VAL A 56 11.00 -3.47 16.16
N GLU A 57 11.81 -4.33 16.71
CA GLU A 57 11.83 -4.69 18.13
C GLU A 57 12.10 -3.46 19.03
N LEU A 58 12.84 -2.48 18.54
CA LEU A 58 13.09 -1.23 19.26
C LEU A 58 11.80 -0.46 19.53
N PHE A 59 10.87 -0.44 18.55
CA PHE A 59 9.55 0.19 18.75
C PHE A 59 8.73 -0.53 19.83
N GLN A 60 8.90 -1.84 19.96
CA GLN A 60 8.22 -2.62 21.00
C GLN A 60 8.80 -2.38 22.40
N ILE A 61 10.11 -2.16 22.51
CA ILE A 61 10.79 -1.86 23.77
C ILE A 61 10.40 -0.45 24.26
N LEU A 62 10.45 0.53 23.36
CA LEU A 62 10.15 1.94 23.68
C LEU A 62 8.65 2.24 23.82
N LYS A 63 7.77 1.31 23.43
CA LYS A 63 6.30 1.39 23.56
C LYS A 63 5.72 2.78 23.32
N ASP A 64 5.29 3.45 24.39
CA ASP A 64 4.55 4.71 24.32
C ASP A 64 5.38 5.87 23.80
N ASP A 65 6.67 5.93 24.08
CA ASP A 65 7.54 7.00 23.58
C ASP A 65 7.81 6.86 22.09
N ALA A 66 8.10 5.65 21.62
CA ALA A 66 8.22 5.39 20.19
C ALA A 66 6.91 5.70 19.45
N MET A 67 5.78 5.36 20.07
CA MET A 67 4.45 5.62 19.51
C MET A 67 4.17 7.12 19.40
N LYS A 68 4.48 7.93 20.41
CA LYS A 68 4.31 9.40 20.38
C LYS A 68 5.15 10.04 19.28
N VAL A 69 6.43 9.66 19.19
CA VAL A 69 7.33 10.15 18.14
C VAL A 69 6.82 9.76 16.76
N GLN A 70 6.48 8.49 16.56
CA GLN A 70 5.97 7.98 15.30
C GLN A 70 4.67 8.69 14.88
N TYR A 71 3.76 8.89 15.83
CA TYR A 71 2.51 9.61 15.60
C TYR A 71 2.75 11.06 15.17
N SER A 72 3.65 11.76 15.88
CA SER A 72 4.03 13.14 15.54
C SER A 72 4.58 13.23 14.11
N ILE A 73 5.47 12.31 13.72
CA ILE A 73 6.02 12.26 12.35
C ILE A 73 4.92 11.97 11.33
N CYS A 74 4.01 11.04 11.61
CA CYS A 74 2.88 10.75 10.72
C CYS A 74 1.99 11.97 10.53
N GLN A 75 1.65 12.70 11.61
CA GLN A 75 0.86 13.92 11.53
C GLN A 75 1.57 15.02 10.74
N GLN A 76 2.86 15.22 11.00
CA GLN A 76 3.65 16.21 10.28
C GLN A 76 3.70 15.88 8.79
N THR A 77 4.00 14.63 8.44
CA THR A 77 4.03 14.17 7.05
C THR A 77 2.67 14.37 6.37
N TRP A 78 1.57 14.13 7.09
CA TRP A 78 0.22 14.32 6.58
C TRP A 78 -0.09 15.79 6.30
N LYS A 79 0.23 16.68 7.25
CA LYS A 79 -0.05 18.13 7.15
C LYS A 79 0.82 18.82 6.13
N THR A 80 2.10 18.45 6.06
CA THR A 80 3.06 19.12 5.16
C THR A 80 3.16 18.45 3.79
N GLN A 81 2.62 17.23 3.65
CA GLN A 81 2.78 16.37 2.46
C GLN A 81 4.25 16.10 2.10
N GLN A 82 5.15 16.31 3.05
CA GLN A 82 6.58 16.09 2.88
C GLN A 82 7.04 14.87 3.66
N TRP A 83 7.66 13.94 2.94
CA TRP A 83 8.25 12.74 3.54
C TRP A 83 9.65 13.04 4.05
N PRO A 84 10.05 12.49 5.22
CA PRO A 84 11.44 12.51 5.65
C PRO A 84 12.36 11.96 4.55
N GLN A 85 13.53 12.58 4.37
CA GLN A 85 14.44 12.20 3.28
C GLN A 85 14.90 10.74 3.39
N ASP A 86 15.12 10.25 4.61
CA ASP A 86 15.53 8.86 4.85
C ASP A 86 14.43 7.85 4.48
N TRP A 87 13.16 8.27 4.51
CA TRP A 87 12.05 7.41 4.10
C TRP A 87 11.90 7.27 2.58
N LYS A 88 12.53 8.17 1.83
CA LYS A 88 12.56 8.14 0.36
C LYS A 88 13.64 7.20 -0.18
N ARG A 89 14.48 6.67 0.70
CA ARG A 89 15.57 5.76 0.34
C ARG A 89 15.23 4.33 0.71
N SER A 90 15.60 3.40 -0.16
CA SER A 90 15.51 1.97 0.10
C SER A 90 16.85 1.30 -0.15
N VAL A 91 17.14 0.26 0.62
CA VAL A 91 18.29 -0.61 0.40
C VAL A 91 17.82 -1.81 -0.42
N PHE A 92 18.46 -2.04 -1.56
CA PHE A 92 18.15 -3.19 -2.40
C PHE A 92 19.05 -4.36 -2.07
N ILE A 93 18.46 -5.50 -1.77
CA ILE A 93 19.16 -6.76 -1.51
C ILE A 93 18.88 -7.71 -2.66
N PRO A 94 19.92 -8.16 -3.39
CA PRO A 94 19.79 -9.18 -4.42
C PRO A 94 19.63 -10.56 -3.78
N ILE A 95 18.57 -11.29 -4.16
CA ILE A 95 18.33 -12.67 -3.75
C ILE A 95 18.51 -13.57 -4.96
N PRO A 96 19.38 -14.59 -4.89
CA PRO A 96 19.60 -15.48 -6.02
C PRO A 96 18.35 -16.32 -6.32
N LYS A 97 18.00 -16.41 -7.59
CA LYS A 97 17.07 -17.42 -8.13
C LYS A 97 17.79 -18.77 -8.27
N LYS A 98 17.03 -19.82 -8.58
CA LYS A 98 17.61 -21.09 -9.02
C LYS A 98 18.28 -20.85 -10.37
N GLY A 99 19.57 -21.19 -10.49
CA GLY A 99 20.34 -21.04 -11.73
C GLY A 99 21.76 -20.58 -11.50
N ASN A 100 22.39 -20.05 -12.57
CA ASN A 100 23.77 -19.59 -12.51
C ASN A 100 23.90 -18.29 -11.73
N ALA A 101 24.56 -18.32 -10.58
CA ALA A 101 24.78 -17.15 -9.72
C ALA A 101 25.69 -16.07 -10.34
N LYS A 102 26.35 -16.35 -11.47
CA LYS A 102 27.20 -15.36 -12.17
C LYS A 102 26.40 -14.41 -13.07
N GLU A 103 25.13 -14.70 -13.32
CA GLU A 103 24.29 -13.90 -14.18
C GLU A 103 23.38 -12.97 -13.37
N CYS A 104 23.44 -11.67 -13.63
CA CYS A 104 22.61 -10.66 -12.94
C CYS A 104 21.10 -10.92 -13.13
N SER A 105 20.68 -11.50 -14.24
CA SER A 105 19.30 -11.89 -14.54
C SER A 105 18.74 -12.94 -13.55
N ASN A 106 19.62 -13.68 -12.89
CA ASN A 106 19.28 -14.71 -11.93
C ASN A 106 19.12 -14.20 -10.49
N TYR A 107 18.90 -12.90 -10.33
CA TYR A 107 18.60 -12.31 -9.03
C TYR A 107 17.23 -11.63 -9.02
N HIS A 108 16.54 -11.73 -7.87
CA HIS A 108 15.44 -10.86 -7.50
C HIS A 108 15.94 -9.80 -6.53
N THR A 109 15.50 -8.58 -6.69
CA THR A 109 15.80 -7.54 -5.72
C THR A 109 14.65 -7.38 -4.72
N ILE A 110 14.98 -7.30 -3.44
CA ILE A 110 14.03 -6.90 -2.39
C ILE A 110 14.44 -5.52 -1.91
N ALA A 111 13.48 -4.58 -1.89
CA ALA A 111 13.67 -3.25 -1.33
C ALA A 111 13.35 -3.26 0.17
N LEU A 112 14.32 -2.90 0.98
CA LEU A 112 14.15 -2.66 2.41
C LEU A 112 13.96 -1.17 2.67
N ILE A 113 12.85 -0.81 3.27
CA ILE A 113 12.54 0.54 3.74
C ILE A 113 12.46 0.56 5.25
N SER A 114 12.62 1.73 5.87
CA SER A 114 12.54 1.91 7.32
C SER A 114 11.22 1.39 7.90
N HIS A 115 11.26 0.85 9.10
CA HIS A 115 10.04 0.40 9.79
C HIS A 115 9.11 1.57 10.12
N ALA A 116 9.65 2.73 10.45
CA ALA A 116 8.89 3.96 10.66
C ALA A 116 8.11 4.37 9.39
N SER A 117 8.75 4.29 8.23
CA SER A 117 8.09 4.53 6.92
C SER A 117 6.95 3.52 6.68
N LYS A 118 7.16 2.24 7.00
CA LYS A 118 6.12 1.20 6.86
C LYS A 118 4.87 1.50 7.69
N VAL A 119 5.03 2.06 8.90
CA VAL A 119 3.87 2.47 9.72
C VAL A 119 3.02 3.50 8.98
N ASN A 120 3.65 4.55 8.44
CA ASN A 120 2.92 5.59 7.71
C ASN A 120 2.25 5.02 6.44
N LEU A 121 2.98 4.23 5.65
CA LEU A 121 2.43 3.56 4.46
C LEU A 121 1.22 2.68 4.80
N LYS A 122 1.22 2.03 5.95
CA LYS A 122 0.11 1.18 6.38
C LYS A 122 -1.14 1.98 6.73
N ILE A 123 -0.97 3.16 7.32
CA ILE A 123 -2.09 4.09 7.56
C ILE A 123 -2.69 4.54 6.23
N LEU A 124 -1.84 4.95 5.29
CA LEU A 124 -2.28 5.37 3.96
C LEU A 124 -2.96 4.22 3.19
N GLN A 125 -2.37 3.03 3.24
CA GLN A 125 -2.97 1.83 2.63
C GLN A 125 -4.38 1.58 3.17
N ALA A 126 -4.58 1.67 4.49
CA ALA A 126 -5.89 1.45 5.10
C ALA A 126 -6.93 2.50 4.67
N ARG A 127 -6.51 3.76 4.46
CA ARG A 127 -7.36 4.82 3.92
C ARG A 127 -7.72 4.56 2.46
N LEU A 128 -6.72 4.31 1.62
CA LEU A 128 -6.92 4.03 0.20
C LEU A 128 -7.78 2.79 -0.04
N GLN A 129 -7.67 1.77 0.82
CA GLN A 129 -8.45 0.54 0.69
C GLN A 129 -9.96 0.79 0.76
N GLN A 130 -10.39 1.79 1.52
CA GLN A 130 -11.82 2.16 1.60
C GLN A 130 -12.31 2.71 0.27
N TYR A 131 -11.58 3.63 -0.34
CA TYR A 131 -11.90 4.16 -1.66
C TYR A 131 -11.81 3.10 -2.74
N GLN A 132 -10.74 2.31 -2.73
CA GLN A 132 -10.53 1.24 -3.69
C GLN A 132 -11.69 0.24 -3.73
N ASN A 133 -12.24 -0.12 -2.57
CA ASN A 133 -13.36 -1.06 -2.51
C ASN A 133 -14.65 -0.49 -3.09
N CYS A 134 -14.82 0.84 -3.08
CA CYS A 134 -15.99 1.51 -3.65
C CYS A 134 -15.86 1.74 -5.15
N GLU A 135 -14.64 2.03 -5.64
CA GLU A 135 -14.39 2.45 -7.02
C GLU A 135 -14.08 1.27 -7.96
N LEU A 136 -13.52 0.19 -7.43
CA LEU A 136 -13.16 -0.97 -8.26
C LEU A 136 -14.40 -1.74 -8.71
N PRO A 137 -14.56 -1.98 -10.03
CA PRO A 137 -15.65 -2.80 -10.55
C PRO A 137 -15.55 -4.24 -10.03
N ASP A 138 -16.69 -4.93 -9.95
CA ASP A 138 -16.77 -6.29 -9.41
C ASP A 138 -15.96 -7.34 -10.17
N ILE A 139 -15.66 -7.07 -11.43
CA ILE A 139 -14.82 -7.94 -12.27
C ILE A 139 -13.33 -7.85 -11.92
N GLN A 140 -12.89 -6.79 -11.23
CA GLN A 140 -11.49 -6.62 -10.84
C GLN A 140 -11.17 -7.59 -9.69
N ALA A 141 -10.23 -8.50 -9.93
CA ALA A 141 -9.81 -9.49 -8.94
C ALA A 141 -8.46 -9.17 -8.30
N GLY A 142 -7.55 -8.53 -9.06
CA GLY A 142 -6.22 -8.17 -8.55
C GLY A 142 -6.30 -7.17 -7.40
N PHE A 143 -5.52 -7.41 -6.34
CA PHE A 143 -5.41 -6.54 -5.15
C PHE A 143 -6.71 -6.32 -4.37
N ARG A 144 -7.72 -7.16 -4.57
CA ARG A 144 -9.00 -7.10 -3.87
C ARG A 144 -9.07 -8.16 -2.77
N LYS A 145 -9.47 -7.75 -1.56
CA LYS A 145 -9.64 -8.67 -0.43
C LYS A 145 -10.71 -9.71 -0.74
N GLY A 146 -10.43 -10.98 -0.46
CA GLY A 146 -11.38 -12.08 -0.69
C GLY A 146 -11.45 -12.58 -2.13
N ARG A 147 -10.61 -12.04 -3.05
CA ARG A 147 -10.51 -12.49 -4.44
C ARG A 147 -9.11 -13.06 -4.70
N GLY A 148 -9.02 -14.35 -4.91
CA GLY A 148 -7.76 -15.05 -5.11
C GLY A 148 -7.51 -15.45 -6.57
N THR A 149 -6.26 -15.78 -6.88
CA THR A 149 -5.87 -16.30 -8.19
C THR A 149 -6.63 -17.57 -8.56
N LYS A 150 -6.95 -18.40 -7.55
CA LYS A 150 -7.73 -19.64 -7.74
C LYS A 150 -9.12 -19.36 -8.30
N ASP A 151 -9.79 -18.33 -7.80
CA ASP A 151 -11.14 -17.96 -8.25
C ASP A 151 -11.11 -17.48 -9.71
N GLN A 152 -10.06 -16.74 -10.09
CA GLN A 152 -9.89 -16.28 -11.48
C GLN A 152 -9.58 -17.45 -12.44
N ILE A 153 -8.76 -18.41 -12.02
CA ILE A 153 -8.49 -19.62 -12.79
C ILE A 153 -9.80 -20.41 -12.98
N ALA A 154 -10.58 -20.57 -11.92
CA ALA A 154 -11.87 -21.25 -12.00
C ALA A 154 -12.83 -20.55 -12.98
N ASN A 155 -12.92 -19.22 -12.93
CA ASN A 155 -13.72 -18.43 -13.86
C ASN A 155 -13.26 -18.61 -15.32
N MET A 156 -11.94 -18.57 -15.57
CA MET A 156 -11.38 -18.83 -16.89
C MET A 156 -11.72 -20.23 -17.41
N HIS A 157 -11.59 -21.25 -16.57
CA HIS A 157 -11.97 -22.61 -16.92
C HIS A 157 -13.47 -22.73 -17.23
N TRP A 158 -14.32 -22.08 -16.44
CA TRP A 158 -15.76 -22.08 -16.66
C TRP A 158 -16.12 -21.43 -18.00
N ILE A 159 -15.56 -20.24 -18.30
CA ILE A 159 -15.78 -19.54 -19.57
C ILE A 159 -15.31 -20.37 -20.75
N THR A 160 -14.12 -20.97 -20.66
CA THR A 160 -13.55 -21.82 -21.74
C THR A 160 -14.42 -23.05 -21.98
N ARG A 161 -14.94 -23.66 -20.91
CA ARG A 161 -15.85 -24.81 -21.02
C ARG A 161 -17.16 -24.39 -21.72
N LYS A 162 -17.75 -23.29 -21.27
CA LYS A 162 -18.98 -22.76 -21.88
C LYS A 162 -18.81 -22.40 -23.36
N ALA A 163 -17.69 -21.76 -23.74
CA ALA A 163 -17.41 -21.44 -25.13
C ALA A 163 -17.23 -22.65 -26.06
N ARG A 164 -17.03 -23.86 -25.51
CA ARG A 164 -16.95 -25.11 -26.29
C ARG A 164 -18.30 -25.82 -26.45
N GLU A 165 -19.32 -25.38 -25.71
CA GLU A 165 -20.65 -25.93 -25.78
C GLU A 165 -21.47 -25.29 -26.92
N PHE A 166 -20.97 -24.20 -27.52
CA PHE A 166 -21.54 -23.50 -28.66
C PHE A 166 -20.61 -23.55 -29.88
#